data_7113025ee27cc2d290f641184d1cacad
#
_entry.id   7113025ee27cc2d290f641184d1cacad
#
_cell.length_a   1.000
_cell.length_b   1.000
_cell.length_c   1.000
_cell.angle_alpha   90.00
_cell.angle_beta   90.00
_cell.angle_gamma   90.00
#
_symmetry.space_group_name_H-M   'P 1'
#
loop_
_entity.id
_entity.type
_entity.pdbx_description
1 polymer ?
#
loop_
_entity_poly.entity_id
_entity_poly.type
_entity_poly.pdbx_seq_one_letter_code
_entity_poly.pdbx_strand_id
1 'polypeptide(L)'
;VYGLGVDAKNEIAVQKLYNLKKRPRKKPLILFLDKSTKIAKFVKKIPLHSLKLISSFWPGPLTVIFETILKEPFSLVTEEGKIGIRVPSHPVAQQISGEEDIIFATTSANISTKPSAKTAEEIPFEIKREVDLIIDSGKTPLGVESTVVDVTTYLPSVLREGVIKEDRLRKTLEDKVNILFVCTANMCRSVMAEAIFKKIWNDKKNQKIEVKSAGTSALSSYSPTSYTIKVMKERGLDVSSHLSRPLTKNLVEEADIIFTMEKTHKYHIRNIYPFAQNKIWLLKEFSSGREEEIQDPVGLSEEHYRKTAREIEEEIKKVVEKIDGKQEGQKTLLG
;
A
#
# COMPACT_ATOMS: atom_id res chain seq x y z
N VAL A 1 14.42 10.90 -13.27
CA VAL A 1 14.57 11.09 -14.73
C VAL A 1 13.24 11.49 -15.34
N TYR A 2 13.25 12.12 -16.52
CA TYR A 2 12.05 12.37 -17.32
C TYR A 2 11.40 11.05 -17.73
N GLY A 3 10.08 11.05 -17.80
CA GLY A 3 9.27 9.89 -18.17
C GLY A 3 8.39 10.17 -19.39
N LEU A 4 8.10 9.11 -20.13
CA LEU A 4 6.99 9.07 -21.09
C LEU A 4 5.79 8.46 -20.39
N GLY A 5 4.61 9.07 -20.54
CA GLY A 5 3.38 8.61 -19.96
C GLY A 5 2.26 8.53 -20.99
N VAL A 6 1.39 7.57 -20.83
CA VAL A 6 0.17 7.38 -21.64
C VAL A 6 -0.96 6.89 -20.75
N ASP A 7 -2.20 7.09 -21.19
CA ASP A 7 -3.31 6.30 -20.64
C ASP A 7 -3.21 4.86 -21.17
N ALA A 8 -3.07 3.90 -20.25
CA ALA A 8 -2.96 2.49 -20.61
C ALA A 8 -4.23 1.93 -21.28
N LYS A 9 -5.38 2.60 -21.14
CA LYS A 9 -6.63 2.25 -21.84
C LYS A 9 -6.62 2.66 -23.33
N ASN A 10 -5.73 3.58 -23.71
CA ASN A 10 -5.59 4.02 -25.09
C ASN A 10 -4.53 3.19 -25.82
N GLU A 11 -4.96 2.12 -26.50
CA GLU A 11 -4.07 1.21 -27.20
C GLU A 11 -3.23 1.89 -28.29
N ILE A 12 -3.76 2.92 -28.97
CA ILE A 12 -3.04 3.67 -29.99
C ILE A 12 -1.88 4.42 -29.37
N ALA A 13 -2.11 5.11 -28.24
CA ALA A 13 -1.07 5.82 -27.51
C ALA A 13 0.00 4.87 -26.96
N VAL A 14 -0.43 3.73 -26.41
CA VAL A 14 0.47 2.67 -25.94
C VAL A 14 1.34 2.15 -27.07
N GLN A 15 0.74 1.82 -28.23
CA GLN A 15 1.50 1.34 -29.39
C GLN A 15 2.51 2.40 -29.88
N LYS A 16 2.09 3.67 -29.95
CA LYS A 16 2.96 4.81 -30.32
C LYS A 16 4.17 4.87 -29.37
N LEU A 17 3.95 4.76 -28.05
CA LEU A 17 5.02 4.77 -27.04
C LEU A 17 6.02 3.62 -27.23
N TYR A 18 5.55 2.38 -27.43
CA TYR A 18 6.43 1.23 -27.64
C TYR A 18 7.28 1.38 -28.91
N ASN A 19 6.67 1.83 -30.01
CA ASN A 19 7.36 2.04 -31.28
C ASN A 19 8.43 3.15 -31.13
N LEU A 20 8.04 4.29 -30.53
CA LEU A 20 8.91 5.43 -30.32
C LEU A 20 10.16 5.09 -29.49
N LYS A 21 10.00 4.27 -28.46
CA LYS A 21 11.12 3.79 -27.64
C LYS A 21 11.89 2.63 -28.25
N LYS A 22 11.43 2.01 -29.32
CA LYS A 22 11.90 0.69 -29.78
C LYS A 22 11.91 -0.32 -28.64
N ARG A 23 10.83 -0.30 -27.82
CA ARG A 23 10.70 -1.13 -26.60
C ARG A 23 10.14 -2.50 -26.96
N PRO A 24 10.76 -3.59 -26.48
CA PRO A 24 10.16 -4.92 -26.60
C PRO A 24 8.79 -4.96 -25.88
N ARG A 25 7.76 -5.49 -26.55
CA ARG A 25 6.40 -5.59 -26.00
C ARG A 25 6.31 -6.43 -24.71
N LYS A 26 7.20 -7.39 -24.54
CA LYS A 26 7.32 -8.20 -23.31
C LYS A 26 7.77 -7.40 -22.07
N LYS A 27 8.23 -6.16 -22.22
CA LYS A 27 8.59 -5.29 -21.11
C LYS A 27 7.43 -4.37 -20.77
N PRO A 28 6.63 -4.65 -19.73
CA PRO A 28 5.48 -3.83 -19.38
C PRO A 28 5.89 -2.42 -18.96
N LEU A 29 4.94 -1.49 -19.03
CA LEU A 29 5.04 -0.15 -18.47
C LEU A 29 4.81 -0.22 -16.95
N ILE A 30 5.13 0.87 -16.26
CA ILE A 30 4.92 0.99 -14.80
C ILE A 30 3.65 1.80 -14.57
N LEU A 31 2.75 1.26 -13.76
CA LEU A 31 1.58 1.99 -13.29
C LEU A 31 1.98 3.02 -12.23
N PHE A 32 1.68 4.29 -12.47
CA PHE A 32 1.80 5.33 -11.46
C PHE A 32 0.47 5.54 -10.75
N LEU A 33 0.54 5.65 -9.42
CA LEU A 33 -0.59 6.00 -8.56
C LEU A 33 -0.27 7.29 -7.80
N ASP A 34 -1.28 8.10 -7.52
CA ASP A 34 -1.14 9.31 -6.69
C ASP A 34 -0.95 8.96 -5.21
N LYS A 35 -1.48 7.82 -4.77
CA LYS A 35 -1.39 7.34 -3.38
C LYS A 35 -1.37 5.83 -3.31
N SER A 36 -0.69 5.30 -2.29
CA SER A 36 -0.55 3.85 -2.08
C SER A 36 -1.88 3.16 -1.81
N THR A 37 -2.87 3.87 -1.25
CA THR A 37 -4.20 3.30 -0.95
C THR A 37 -4.98 2.85 -2.19
N LYS A 38 -4.59 3.29 -3.39
CA LYS A 38 -5.19 2.78 -4.63
C LYS A 38 -4.65 1.40 -5.06
N ILE A 39 -3.55 0.91 -4.48
CA ILE A 39 -2.90 -0.34 -4.89
C ILE A 39 -3.83 -1.56 -4.80
N ALA A 40 -4.71 -1.60 -3.78
CA ALA A 40 -5.66 -2.70 -3.57
C ALA A 40 -6.61 -2.94 -4.75
N LYS A 41 -6.78 -1.94 -5.63
CA LYS A 41 -7.61 -2.03 -6.85
C LYS A 41 -6.91 -2.79 -7.99
N PHE A 42 -5.61 -3.06 -7.87
CA PHE A 42 -4.79 -3.57 -8.96
C PHE A 42 -4.12 -4.90 -8.64
N VAL A 43 -3.96 -5.25 -7.36
CA VAL A 43 -3.15 -6.39 -6.94
C VAL A 43 -3.94 -7.44 -6.18
N LYS A 44 -3.54 -8.71 -6.34
CA LYS A 44 -4.15 -9.84 -5.61
C LYS A 44 -3.78 -9.82 -4.14
N LYS A 45 -2.48 -9.61 -3.85
CA LYS A 45 -1.91 -9.60 -2.51
C LYS A 45 -1.00 -8.40 -2.33
N ILE A 46 -0.85 -7.97 -1.09
CA ILE A 46 0.11 -6.94 -0.65
C ILE A 46 0.96 -7.61 0.44
N PRO A 47 2.00 -8.38 0.07
CA PRO A 47 2.79 -9.15 1.04
C PRO A 47 3.30 -8.27 2.18
N LEU A 48 3.39 -8.82 3.39
CA LEU A 48 3.76 -8.08 4.59
C LEU A 48 5.05 -7.25 4.42
N HIS A 49 6.07 -7.87 3.84
CA HIS A 49 7.34 -7.19 3.57
C HIS A 49 7.19 -6.01 2.60
N SER A 50 6.21 -6.04 1.70
CA SER A 50 5.95 -4.91 0.80
C SER A 50 5.35 -3.71 1.52
N LEU A 51 4.59 -3.92 2.61
CA LEU A 51 4.08 -2.81 3.43
C LEU A 51 5.23 -1.98 3.99
N LYS A 52 6.29 -2.65 4.47
CA LYS A 52 7.48 -1.97 4.99
C LYS A 52 8.21 -1.17 3.91
N LEU A 53 8.35 -1.72 2.71
CA LEU A 53 8.95 -1.03 1.58
C LEU A 53 8.11 0.18 1.13
N ILE A 54 6.79 0.01 1.04
CA ILE A 54 5.86 1.06 0.64
C ILE A 54 5.89 2.20 1.66
N SER A 55 5.76 1.91 2.95
CA SER A 55 5.75 2.94 4.00
C SER A 55 7.05 3.73 4.07
N SER A 56 8.18 3.08 3.74
CA SER A 56 9.52 3.70 3.81
C SER A 56 9.91 4.49 2.56
N PHE A 57 9.40 4.11 1.38
CA PHE A 57 9.91 4.63 0.10
C PHE A 57 8.84 5.23 -0.83
N TRP A 58 7.55 5.21 -0.47
CA TRP A 58 6.50 5.89 -1.21
C TRP A 58 5.89 7.06 -0.42
N PRO A 59 5.69 8.18 -1.09
CA PRO A 59 6.03 8.55 -2.47
C PRO A 59 7.53 8.62 -2.71
N GLY A 60 8.02 8.02 -3.82
CA GLY A 60 9.46 8.02 -4.05
C GLY A 60 9.95 7.19 -5.24
N PRO A 61 11.27 6.93 -5.26
CA PRO A 61 11.93 6.27 -6.39
C PRO A 61 11.96 4.73 -6.27
N LEU A 62 10.92 4.14 -5.70
CA LEU A 62 10.75 2.68 -5.63
C LEU A 62 9.61 2.24 -6.56
N THR A 63 9.88 1.26 -7.41
CA THR A 63 8.88 0.50 -8.16
C THR A 63 8.77 -0.88 -7.54
N VAL A 64 7.56 -1.31 -7.20
CA VAL A 64 7.30 -2.62 -6.59
C VAL A 64 6.46 -3.45 -7.56
N ILE A 65 6.87 -4.69 -7.78
CA ILE A 65 6.17 -5.63 -8.65
C ILE A 65 5.32 -6.57 -7.79
N PHE A 66 4.03 -6.67 -8.15
CA PHE A 66 3.02 -7.47 -7.47
C PHE A 66 2.33 -8.43 -8.43
N GLU A 67 1.71 -9.49 -7.89
CA GLU A 67 0.69 -10.22 -8.62
C GLU A 67 -0.55 -9.35 -8.81
N THR A 68 -1.07 -9.29 -10.05
CA THR A 68 -2.21 -8.44 -10.39
C THR A 68 -3.51 -9.22 -10.54
N ILE A 69 -4.63 -8.53 -10.26
CA ILE A 69 -5.98 -8.99 -10.62
C ILE A 69 -6.37 -8.56 -12.03
N LEU A 70 -5.59 -7.62 -12.63
CA LEU A 70 -5.86 -7.16 -13.98
C LEU A 70 -5.52 -8.24 -14.99
N LYS A 71 -6.39 -8.39 -15.99
CA LYS A 71 -6.11 -9.17 -17.19
C LYS A 71 -5.66 -8.25 -18.33
N GLU A 72 -6.07 -7.00 -18.27
CA GLU A 72 -5.79 -5.94 -19.24
C GLU A 72 -5.67 -4.59 -18.49
N PRO A 73 -5.00 -3.58 -19.06
CA PRO A 73 -4.31 -3.58 -20.34
C PRO A 73 -2.97 -4.31 -20.28
N PHE A 74 -2.66 -5.08 -21.31
CA PHE A 74 -1.41 -5.88 -21.40
C PHE A 74 -0.12 -5.05 -21.35
N SER A 75 -0.20 -3.75 -21.65
CA SER A 75 0.95 -2.85 -21.50
C SER A 75 1.46 -2.71 -20.06
N LEU A 76 0.63 -3.00 -19.07
CA LEU A 76 0.99 -2.95 -17.64
C LEU A 76 1.29 -4.33 -17.05
N VAL A 77 0.75 -5.39 -17.64
CA VAL A 77 0.78 -6.74 -17.08
C VAL A 77 1.78 -7.61 -17.84
N THR A 78 2.60 -8.35 -17.11
CA THR A 78 3.50 -9.36 -17.70
C THR A 78 2.72 -10.62 -18.08
N GLU A 79 3.32 -11.49 -18.92
CA GLU A 79 2.78 -12.82 -19.25
C GLU A 79 2.54 -13.67 -17.97
N GLU A 80 3.29 -13.42 -16.91
CA GLU A 80 3.18 -14.10 -15.61
C GLU A 80 2.09 -13.50 -14.69
N GLY A 81 1.32 -12.51 -15.14
CA GLY A 81 0.29 -11.86 -14.35
C GLY A 81 0.85 -10.95 -13.25
N LYS A 82 1.96 -10.27 -13.50
CA LYS A 82 2.59 -9.31 -12.59
C LYS A 82 2.45 -7.89 -13.10
N ILE A 83 2.44 -6.92 -12.19
CA ILE A 83 2.37 -5.49 -12.47
C ILE A 83 3.41 -4.71 -11.65
N GLY A 84 4.13 -3.79 -12.30
CA GLY A 84 5.00 -2.84 -11.62
C GLY A 84 4.24 -1.58 -11.25
N ILE A 85 4.24 -1.22 -9.97
CA ILE A 85 3.52 -0.05 -9.44
C ILE A 85 4.51 0.90 -8.74
N ARG A 86 4.25 2.19 -8.86
CA ARG A 86 5.00 3.23 -8.17
C ARG A 86 4.08 4.38 -7.75
N VAL A 87 4.30 4.94 -6.57
CA VAL A 87 3.79 6.25 -6.17
C VAL A 87 4.93 7.27 -6.31
N PRO A 88 4.93 8.12 -7.35
CA PRO A 88 6.00 9.09 -7.56
C PRO A 88 5.95 10.20 -6.50
N SER A 89 7.11 10.82 -6.21
CA SER A 89 7.18 12.00 -5.32
C SER A 89 6.99 13.32 -6.05
N HIS A 90 7.03 13.34 -7.38
CA HIS A 90 6.92 14.57 -8.16
C HIS A 90 5.46 15.03 -8.26
N PRO A 91 5.12 16.31 -7.90
CA PRO A 91 3.75 16.80 -7.83
C PRO A 91 2.97 16.63 -9.15
N VAL A 92 3.57 16.97 -10.28
CA VAL A 92 2.92 16.80 -11.60
C VAL A 92 2.59 15.34 -11.89
N ALA A 93 3.53 14.43 -11.62
CA ALA A 93 3.28 13.00 -11.83
C ALA A 93 2.18 12.47 -10.89
N GLN A 94 2.12 12.96 -9.65
CA GLN A 94 1.04 12.63 -8.72
C GLN A 94 -0.32 13.18 -9.20
N GLN A 95 -0.34 14.42 -9.68
CA GLN A 95 -1.58 15.02 -10.18
C GLN A 95 -2.13 14.24 -11.36
N ILE A 96 -1.31 13.93 -12.37
CA ILE A 96 -1.74 13.14 -13.54
C ILE A 96 -2.22 11.74 -13.11
N SER A 97 -1.50 11.07 -12.22
CA SER A 97 -1.90 9.74 -11.74
C SER A 97 -3.08 9.76 -10.79
N GLY A 98 -3.52 10.94 -10.35
CA GLY A 98 -4.71 11.17 -9.53
C GLY A 98 -6.01 11.27 -10.31
N GLU A 99 -5.94 11.56 -11.61
CA GLU A 99 -7.11 11.66 -12.48
C GLU A 99 -7.87 10.34 -12.53
N GLU A 100 -9.19 10.38 -12.28
CA GLU A 100 -9.99 9.16 -12.07
C GLU A 100 -10.17 8.33 -13.33
N ASP A 101 -10.21 8.99 -14.49
CA ASP A 101 -10.47 8.34 -15.78
C ASP A 101 -9.22 7.79 -16.46
N ILE A 102 -8.03 8.03 -15.91
CA ILE A 102 -6.75 7.68 -16.51
C ILE A 102 -6.09 6.51 -15.75
N ILE A 103 -5.64 5.50 -16.48
CA ILE A 103 -4.66 4.52 -15.98
C ILE A 103 -3.27 4.95 -16.47
N PHE A 104 -2.58 5.74 -15.64
CA PHE A 104 -1.33 6.38 -16.03
C PHE A 104 -0.16 5.40 -16.08
N ALA A 105 0.13 4.90 -17.29
CA ALA A 105 1.24 4.00 -17.57
C ALA A 105 2.48 4.78 -18.01
N THR A 106 3.64 4.44 -17.44
CA THR A 106 4.86 5.22 -17.61
C THR A 106 6.10 4.39 -17.90
N THR A 107 7.08 5.03 -18.50
CA THR A 107 8.46 4.52 -18.65
C THR A 107 9.42 5.71 -18.73
N SER A 108 10.75 5.49 -18.71
CA SER A 108 11.75 6.57 -18.86
C SER A 108 11.72 7.20 -20.27
N ALA A 109 12.03 8.50 -20.36
CA ALA A 109 12.05 9.25 -21.62
C ALA A 109 13.40 9.07 -22.34
N ASN A 110 13.61 7.90 -22.95
CA ASN A 110 14.78 7.55 -23.72
C ASN A 110 14.43 6.48 -24.77
N ILE A 111 15.24 6.33 -25.79
CA ILE A 111 15.26 5.13 -26.63
C ILE A 111 15.76 3.98 -25.75
N SER A 112 15.14 2.80 -25.88
CA SER A 112 15.50 1.62 -25.07
C SER A 112 17.02 1.37 -25.11
N THR A 113 17.58 1.08 -23.93
CA THR A 113 19.04 0.89 -23.70
C THR A 113 19.91 2.15 -23.71
N LYS A 114 19.39 3.30 -24.08
CA LYS A 114 20.11 4.58 -23.98
C LYS A 114 19.89 5.24 -22.61
N PRO A 115 20.78 6.15 -22.17
CA PRO A 115 20.58 6.91 -20.92
C PRO A 115 19.25 7.64 -20.89
N SER A 116 18.65 7.74 -19.70
CA SER A 116 17.40 8.48 -19.49
C SER A 116 17.66 9.98 -19.37
N ALA A 117 16.79 10.79 -19.95
CA ALA A 117 16.87 12.24 -19.90
C ALA A 117 16.70 12.77 -18.47
N LYS A 118 17.51 13.77 -18.09
CA LYS A 118 17.48 14.47 -16.80
C LYS A 118 16.90 15.87 -16.90
N THR A 119 16.87 16.43 -18.11
CA THR A 119 16.24 17.69 -18.46
C THR A 119 15.37 17.50 -19.71
N ALA A 120 14.49 18.46 -19.99
CA ALA A 120 13.67 18.40 -21.20
C ALA A 120 14.51 18.48 -22.47
N GLU A 121 15.64 19.19 -22.42
CA GLU A 121 16.57 19.32 -23.56
C GLU A 121 17.22 17.98 -23.91
N GLU A 122 17.53 17.15 -22.92
CA GLU A 122 18.15 15.83 -23.11
C GLU A 122 17.20 14.78 -23.70
N ILE A 123 15.90 15.05 -23.76
CA ILE A 123 14.95 14.14 -24.40
C ILE A 123 15.29 14.01 -25.89
N PRO A 124 15.46 12.80 -26.44
CA PRO A 124 15.79 12.60 -27.85
C PRO A 124 14.82 13.33 -28.79
N PHE A 125 15.33 13.94 -29.83
CA PHE A 125 14.54 14.70 -30.80
C PHE A 125 13.41 13.90 -31.41
N GLU A 126 13.65 12.62 -31.70
CA GLU A 126 12.65 11.68 -32.20
C GLU A 126 11.46 11.52 -31.25
N ILE A 127 11.72 11.56 -29.95
CA ILE A 127 10.68 11.51 -28.92
C ILE A 127 9.94 12.84 -28.85
N LYS A 128 10.67 13.95 -28.78
CA LYS A 128 10.06 15.30 -28.68
C LYS A 128 9.08 15.58 -29.80
N ARG A 129 9.43 15.17 -31.02
CA ARG A 129 8.62 15.40 -32.21
C ARG A 129 7.29 14.64 -32.21
N GLU A 130 7.24 13.51 -31.55
CA GLU A 130 6.11 12.56 -31.62
C GLU A 130 5.20 12.61 -30.40
N VAL A 131 5.63 13.23 -29.28
CA VAL A 131 4.77 13.39 -28.09
C VAL A 131 3.80 14.55 -28.28
N ASP A 132 2.62 14.43 -27.71
CA ASP A 132 1.57 15.43 -27.84
C ASP A 132 1.79 16.62 -26.89
N LEU A 133 2.49 16.38 -25.74
CA LEU A 133 2.79 17.39 -24.73
C LEU A 133 4.11 17.07 -24.02
N ILE A 134 4.89 18.12 -23.76
CA ILE A 134 6.08 18.08 -22.90
C ILE A 134 5.82 19.01 -21.72
N ILE A 135 5.84 18.43 -20.51
CA ILE A 135 5.76 19.20 -19.26
C ILE A 135 7.18 19.34 -18.74
N ASP A 136 7.74 20.52 -18.91
CA ASP A 136 9.08 20.82 -18.42
C ASP A 136 9.02 21.34 -16.98
N SER A 137 9.62 20.61 -16.07
CA SER A 137 9.75 20.98 -14.64
C SER A 137 11.22 21.21 -14.27
N GLY A 138 12.07 21.49 -15.24
CA GLY A 138 13.51 21.70 -15.08
C GLY A 138 14.29 20.41 -14.87
N LYS A 139 15.50 20.52 -14.33
CA LYS A 139 16.39 19.38 -14.09
C LYS A 139 15.85 18.46 -12.99
N THR A 140 15.82 17.16 -13.28
CA THR A 140 15.40 16.15 -12.30
C THR A 140 16.37 16.05 -11.12
N PRO A 141 15.87 16.03 -9.85
CA PRO A 141 16.74 16.11 -8.68
C PRO A 141 17.63 14.87 -8.48
N LEU A 142 17.19 13.71 -8.90
CA LEU A 142 17.91 12.45 -8.67
C LEU A 142 18.73 12.00 -9.87
N GLY A 143 18.26 12.24 -11.08
CA GLY A 143 18.95 11.88 -12.33
C GLY A 143 19.22 10.37 -12.52
N VAL A 144 18.60 9.52 -11.72
CA VAL A 144 18.73 8.06 -11.72
C VAL A 144 17.34 7.45 -11.72
N GLU A 145 17.17 6.33 -12.38
CA GLU A 145 15.90 5.60 -12.44
C GLU A 145 15.50 5.01 -11.09
N SER A 146 14.22 4.62 -10.96
CA SER A 146 13.72 3.94 -9.75
C SER A 146 14.39 2.60 -9.55
N THR A 147 14.58 2.22 -8.28
CA THR A 147 14.87 0.83 -7.92
C THR A 147 13.62 -0.01 -8.15
N VAL A 148 13.78 -1.23 -8.67
CA VAL A 148 12.67 -2.17 -8.96
C VAL A 148 12.83 -3.40 -8.11
N VAL A 149 11.80 -3.70 -7.31
CA VAL A 149 11.76 -4.86 -6.40
C VAL A 149 10.55 -5.73 -6.74
N ASP A 150 10.78 -7.03 -6.95
CA ASP A 150 9.73 -8.04 -7.08
C ASP A 150 9.40 -8.60 -5.69
N VAL A 151 8.14 -8.46 -5.27
CA VAL A 151 7.62 -8.96 -3.98
C VAL A 151 6.66 -10.14 -4.16
N THR A 152 6.58 -10.71 -5.35
CA THR A 152 5.69 -11.84 -5.65
C THR A 152 6.24 -13.17 -5.14
N THR A 153 7.52 -13.21 -4.80
CA THR A 153 8.20 -14.37 -4.22
C THR A 153 8.31 -14.26 -2.70
N TYR A 154 8.61 -15.37 -2.04
CA TYR A 154 8.74 -15.42 -0.57
C TYR A 154 9.78 -14.41 -0.04
N LEU A 155 10.90 -14.27 -0.71
CA LEU A 155 11.90 -13.23 -0.43
C LEU A 155 11.85 -12.19 -1.56
N PRO A 156 11.76 -10.89 -1.23
CA PRO A 156 11.85 -9.82 -2.23
C PRO A 156 13.16 -9.90 -3.01
N SER A 157 13.08 -9.70 -4.33
CA SER A 157 14.26 -9.68 -5.21
C SER A 157 14.41 -8.32 -5.88
N VAL A 158 15.64 -7.78 -5.90
CA VAL A 158 15.96 -6.54 -6.57
C VAL A 158 16.24 -6.85 -8.05
N LEU A 159 15.32 -6.44 -8.93
CA LEU A 159 15.47 -6.65 -10.38
C LEU A 159 16.29 -5.53 -11.05
N ARG A 160 16.30 -4.35 -10.44
CA ARG A 160 17.13 -3.22 -10.87
C ARG A 160 17.46 -2.35 -9.67
N GLU A 161 18.74 -2.19 -9.41
CA GLU A 161 19.21 -1.18 -8.46
C GLU A 161 19.17 0.19 -9.13
N GLY A 162 18.57 1.17 -8.48
CA GLY A 162 18.47 2.55 -8.92
C GLY A 162 18.91 3.51 -7.80
N VAL A 163 18.04 4.49 -7.49
CA VAL A 163 18.30 5.46 -6.41
C VAL A 163 18.43 4.80 -5.05
N ILE A 164 17.61 3.79 -4.75
CA ILE A 164 17.65 3.08 -3.47
C ILE A 164 18.58 1.87 -3.63
N LYS A 165 19.63 1.85 -2.80
CA LYS A 165 20.62 0.76 -2.80
C LYS A 165 20.08 -0.49 -2.14
N GLU A 166 20.55 -1.65 -2.59
CA GLU A 166 20.08 -2.95 -2.10
C GLU A 166 20.30 -3.11 -0.59
N ASP A 167 21.43 -2.67 -0.05
CA ASP A 167 21.72 -2.72 1.39
C ASP A 167 20.67 -1.96 2.22
N ARG A 168 20.20 -0.80 1.71
CA ARG A 168 19.14 -0.04 2.37
C ARG A 168 17.81 -0.78 2.34
N LEU A 169 17.49 -1.45 1.24
CA LEU A 169 16.29 -2.28 1.14
C LEU A 169 16.36 -3.46 2.12
N ARG A 170 17.47 -4.18 2.14
CA ARG A 170 17.69 -5.30 3.06
C ARG A 170 17.52 -4.88 4.51
N LYS A 171 18.18 -3.79 4.93
CA LYS A 171 18.06 -3.24 6.29
C LYS A 171 16.60 -2.89 6.62
N THR A 172 15.88 -2.28 5.69
CA THR A 172 14.46 -1.94 5.88
C THR A 172 13.60 -3.19 6.10
N LEU A 173 13.91 -4.29 5.41
CA LEU A 173 13.18 -5.56 5.52
C LEU A 173 13.50 -6.36 6.80
N GLU A 174 14.57 -6.02 7.52
CA GLU A 174 14.90 -6.62 8.82
C GLU A 174 14.00 -6.10 9.95
N ASP A 175 13.45 -4.90 9.80
CA ASP A 175 12.60 -4.28 10.79
C ASP A 175 11.22 -4.95 10.88
N LYS A 176 10.59 -4.83 12.07
CA LYS A 176 9.21 -5.26 12.27
C LYS A 176 8.25 -4.41 11.43
N VAL A 177 7.18 -5.03 10.97
CA VAL A 177 6.05 -4.31 10.39
C VAL A 177 5.10 -3.89 11.51
N ASN A 178 4.83 -2.60 11.60
CA ASN A 178 4.00 -1.99 12.63
C ASN A 178 2.58 -1.72 12.08
N ILE A 179 1.58 -2.37 12.67
CA ILE A 179 0.17 -2.21 12.33
C ILE A 179 -0.52 -1.44 13.44
N LEU A 180 -1.24 -0.38 13.10
CA LEU A 180 -1.99 0.44 14.03
C LEU A 180 -3.49 0.43 13.70
N PHE A 181 -4.33 0.00 14.64
CA PHE A 181 -5.79 0.09 14.54
C PHE A 181 -6.29 1.34 15.25
N VAL A 182 -7.13 2.15 14.59
CA VAL A 182 -7.61 3.42 15.13
C VAL A 182 -9.13 3.50 15.07
N CYS A 183 -9.73 3.85 16.22
CA CYS A 183 -11.14 4.26 16.34
C CYS A 183 -11.24 5.56 17.14
N THR A 184 -12.42 5.92 17.67
CA THR A 184 -12.61 7.15 18.42
C THR A 184 -11.94 7.08 19.79
N ALA A 185 -12.43 6.21 20.69
CA ALA A 185 -12.04 6.20 22.11
C ALA A 185 -11.02 5.12 22.49
N ASN A 186 -10.64 4.23 21.58
CA ASN A 186 -9.78 3.07 21.86
C ASN A 186 -10.29 2.15 23.00
N MET A 187 -11.62 1.96 23.05
CA MET A 187 -12.30 1.15 24.08
C MET A 187 -13.13 0.02 23.48
N CYS A 188 -13.42 0.03 22.16
CA CYS A 188 -14.26 -0.95 21.49
C CYS A 188 -13.59 -1.47 20.21
N ARG A 189 -13.90 -0.89 19.03
CA ARG A 189 -13.57 -1.42 17.71
C ARG A 189 -12.06 -1.66 17.49
N SER A 190 -11.20 -0.70 17.79
CA SER A 190 -9.76 -0.85 17.61
C SER A 190 -9.15 -1.88 18.57
N VAL A 191 -9.71 -2.03 19.77
CA VAL A 191 -9.30 -3.05 20.76
C VAL A 191 -9.69 -4.45 20.26
N MET A 192 -10.92 -4.62 19.76
CA MET A 192 -11.36 -5.86 19.12
C MET A 192 -10.44 -6.23 17.96
N ALA A 193 -10.16 -5.28 17.08
CA ALA A 193 -9.33 -5.50 15.90
C ALA A 193 -7.89 -5.90 16.27
N GLU A 194 -7.27 -5.22 17.22
CA GLU A 194 -5.93 -5.56 17.73
C GLU A 194 -5.88 -6.98 18.27
N ALA A 195 -6.83 -7.35 19.14
CA ALA A 195 -6.87 -8.66 19.80
C ALA A 195 -7.13 -9.79 18.79
N ILE A 196 -8.10 -9.59 17.88
CA ILE A 196 -8.43 -10.56 16.83
C ILE A 196 -7.25 -10.75 15.87
N PHE A 197 -6.62 -9.66 15.44
CA PHE A 197 -5.46 -9.76 14.55
C PHE A 197 -4.33 -10.53 15.19
N LYS A 198 -3.97 -10.21 16.45
CA LYS A 198 -2.92 -10.90 17.20
C LYS A 198 -3.19 -12.41 17.30
N LYS A 199 -4.44 -12.82 17.60
CA LYS A 199 -4.82 -14.23 17.65
C LYS A 199 -4.60 -14.92 16.31
N ILE A 200 -5.19 -14.40 15.24
CA ILE A 200 -5.11 -15.01 13.89
C ILE A 200 -3.66 -15.05 13.40
N TRP A 201 -2.86 -14.02 13.70
CA TRP A 201 -1.48 -13.94 13.27
C TRP A 201 -0.52 -14.85 14.04
N ASN A 202 -0.72 -15.01 15.37
CA ASN A 202 0.12 -15.89 16.20
C ASN A 202 0.06 -17.36 15.76
N ASP A 203 -1.06 -17.79 15.15
CA ASP A 203 -1.19 -19.11 14.56
C ASP A 203 -0.29 -19.33 13.34
N LYS A 204 0.25 -18.24 12.76
CA LYS A 204 1.03 -18.24 11.49
C LYS A 204 2.56 -18.16 11.65
N LYS A 205 3.13 -18.51 12.77
CA LYS A 205 4.58 -18.53 13.12
C LYS A 205 5.54 -18.03 12.02
N ASN A 206 6.32 -16.98 12.28
CA ASN A 206 7.60 -16.54 11.64
C ASN A 206 7.70 -15.15 11.03
N GLN A 207 6.78 -14.19 11.26
CA GLN A 207 7.00 -12.83 10.76
C GLN A 207 7.00 -11.81 11.90
N LYS A 208 7.95 -10.88 11.85
CA LYS A 208 8.09 -9.81 12.82
C LYS A 208 6.99 -8.76 12.60
N ILE A 209 5.87 -8.90 13.31
CA ILE A 209 4.80 -7.91 13.35
C ILE A 209 4.68 -7.33 14.75
N GLU A 210 4.43 -6.04 14.84
CA GLU A 210 3.95 -5.37 16.03
C GLU A 210 2.57 -4.76 15.76
N VAL A 211 1.61 -5.05 16.63
CA VAL A 211 0.22 -4.59 16.48
C VAL A 211 -0.17 -3.76 17.69
N LYS A 212 -0.61 -2.55 17.44
CA LYS A 212 -1.10 -1.60 18.46
C LYS A 212 -2.46 -1.05 18.08
N SER A 213 -3.17 -0.46 19.04
CA SER A 213 -4.38 0.33 18.77
C SER A 213 -4.33 1.68 19.49
N ALA A 214 -5.07 2.66 18.99
CA ALA A 214 -5.19 4.00 19.57
C ALA A 214 -6.55 4.61 19.24
N GLY A 215 -6.88 5.75 19.84
CA GLY A 215 -8.09 6.50 19.53
C GLY A 215 -7.82 7.96 19.18
N THR A 216 -8.58 8.48 18.21
CA THR A 216 -8.46 9.87 17.76
C THR A 216 -8.90 10.87 18.84
N SER A 217 -9.77 10.46 19.77
CA SER A 217 -10.30 11.23 20.89
C SER A 217 -10.24 10.42 22.19
N ALA A 218 -9.32 9.47 22.28
CA ALA A 218 -9.16 8.66 23.48
C ALA A 218 -8.56 9.48 24.62
N LEU A 219 -9.09 9.27 25.80
CA LEU A 219 -8.43 9.60 27.06
C LEU A 219 -7.57 8.41 27.49
N SER A 220 -6.47 8.65 28.18
CA SER A 220 -5.55 7.60 28.63
C SER A 220 -6.13 6.80 29.80
N SER A 221 -5.80 5.51 29.83
CA SER A 221 -6.00 4.61 30.96
C SER A 221 -7.47 4.24 31.28
N TYR A 222 -8.35 4.30 30.31
CA TYR A 222 -9.70 3.73 30.45
C TYR A 222 -9.74 2.27 29.99
N SER A 223 -10.44 1.43 30.74
CA SER A 223 -10.71 0.05 30.34
C SER A 223 -11.66 -0.01 29.14
N PRO A 224 -11.63 -1.08 28.34
CA PRO A 224 -12.66 -1.33 27.34
C PRO A 224 -14.05 -1.36 27.95
N THR A 225 -15.07 -1.09 27.13
CA THR A 225 -16.46 -1.17 27.63
C THR A 225 -16.78 -2.60 28.09
N SER A 226 -17.70 -2.74 29.05
CA SER A 226 -18.11 -4.04 29.60
C SER A 226 -18.56 -5.01 28.50
N TYR A 227 -19.29 -4.53 27.50
CA TYR A 227 -19.71 -5.34 26.36
C TYR A 227 -18.52 -5.74 25.46
N THR A 228 -17.52 -4.87 25.29
CA THR A 228 -16.27 -5.25 24.57
C THR A 228 -15.59 -6.41 25.28
N ILE A 229 -15.37 -6.31 26.60
CA ILE A 229 -14.73 -7.37 27.39
C ILE A 229 -15.53 -8.68 27.29
N LYS A 230 -16.84 -8.61 27.48
CA LYS A 230 -17.74 -9.77 27.43
C LYS A 230 -17.70 -10.47 26.07
N VAL A 231 -17.91 -9.71 24.99
CA VAL A 231 -17.99 -10.25 23.63
C VAL A 231 -16.64 -10.81 23.17
N MET A 232 -15.53 -10.22 23.61
CA MET A 232 -14.20 -10.74 23.28
C MET A 232 -13.87 -12.00 24.09
N LYS A 233 -14.31 -12.07 25.35
CA LYS A 233 -14.16 -13.28 26.18
C LYS A 233 -14.93 -14.48 25.60
N GLU A 234 -16.12 -14.26 25.04
CA GLU A 234 -16.89 -15.29 24.30
C GLU A 234 -16.10 -15.88 23.11
N ARG A 235 -15.12 -15.13 22.57
CA ARG A 235 -14.20 -15.54 21.48
C ARG A 235 -12.88 -16.11 21.99
N GLY A 236 -12.74 -16.30 23.30
CA GLY A 236 -11.50 -16.76 23.93
C GLY A 236 -10.39 -15.71 23.91
N LEU A 237 -10.77 -14.42 23.88
CA LEU A 237 -9.83 -13.29 23.90
C LEU A 237 -10.08 -12.44 25.14
N ASP A 238 -9.06 -12.34 26.00
CA ASP A 238 -9.11 -11.45 27.15
C ASP A 238 -8.50 -10.08 26.78
N VAL A 239 -9.35 -9.06 26.85
CA VAL A 239 -8.97 -7.65 26.62
C VAL A 239 -9.13 -6.79 27.88
N SER A 240 -9.36 -7.40 29.04
CA SER A 240 -9.64 -6.68 30.29
C SER A 240 -8.46 -5.83 30.77
N SER A 241 -7.24 -6.24 30.46
CA SER A 241 -6.01 -5.51 30.79
C SER A 241 -5.68 -4.36 29.83
N HIS A 242 -6.44 -4.23 28.72
CA HIS A 242 -6.21 -3.11 27.81
C HIS A 242 -6.52 -1.79 28.48
N LEU A 243 -5.67 -0.79 28.20
CA LEU A 243 -5.89 0.59 28.60
C LEU A 243 -5.89 1.49 27.37
N SER A 244 -6.93 2.30 27.25
CA SER A 244 -7.07 3.24 26.14
C SER A 244 -5.89 4.21 26.07
N ARG A 245 -5.49 4.54 24.85
CA ARG A 245 -4.42 5.51 24.60
C ARG A 245 -4.79 6.47 23.46
N PRO A 246 -4.45 7.76 23.59
CA PRO A 246 -4.63 8.71 22.52
C PRO A 246 -3.71 8.40 21.34
N LEU A 247 -4.14 8.78 20.15
CA LEU A 247 -3.31 8.73 18.96
C LEU A 247 -2.23 9.82 19.06
N THR A 248 -0.98 9.42 19.02
CA THR A 248 0.17 10.34 19.07
C THR A 248 0.93 10.36 17.76
N LYS A 249 1.73 11.44 17.54
CA LYS A 249 2.60 11.55 16.38
C LYS A 249 3.53 10.35 16.25
N ASN A 250 4.15 9.90 17.37
CA ASN A 250 5.06 8.76 17.37
C ASN A 250 4.38 7.46 16.91
N LEU A 251 3.16 7.17 17.38
CA LEU A 251 2.42 6.00 16.91
C LEU A 251 2.12 6.06 15.41
N VAL A 252 1.82 7.26 14.90
CA VAL A 252 1.58 7.47 13.47
C VAL A 252 2.89 7.35 12.68
N GLU A 253 4.01 7.87 13.17
CA GLU A 253 5.32 7.75 12.51
C GLU A 253 5.81 6.31 12.45
N GLU A 254 5.73 5.58 13.56
CA GLU A 254 6.15 4.18 13.67
C GLU A 254 5.32 3.22 12.82
N ALA A 255 4.03 3.49 12.63
CA ALA A 255 3.15 2.61 11.88
C ALA A 255 3.54 2.52 10.41
N ASP A 256 3.62 1.30 9.87
CA ASP A 256 3.75 1.04 8.44
C ASP A 256 2.40 1.04 7.74
N ILE A 257 1.35 0.65 8.47
CA ILE A 257 -0.04 0.72 8.02
C ILE A 257 -0.96 1.09 9.18
N ILE A 258 -1.95 1.93 8.89
CA ILE A 258 -2.96 2.39 9.85
C ILE A 258 -4.33 2.01 9.33
N PHE A 259 -5.05 1.19 10.08
CA PHE A 259 -6.42 0.81 9.80
C PHE A 259 -7.39 1.63 10.63
N THR A 260 -8.28 2.36 10.00
CA THR A 260 -9.33 3.15 10.63
C THR A 260 -10.68 2.48 10.48
N MET A 261 -11.57 2.69 11.46
CA MET A 261 -12.90 2.09 11.48
C MET A 261 -13.92 2.95 10.70
N GLU A 262 -13.68 4.26 10.62
CA GLU A 262 -14.55 5.23 9.94
C GLU A 262 -13.74 6.21 9.08
N LYS A 263 -14.40 6.84 8.11
CA LYS A 263 -13.83 7.91 7.26
C LYS A 263 -13.42 9.12 8.09
N THR A 264 -14.16 9.42 9.15
CA THR A 264 -13.86 10.50 10.09
C THR A 264 -12.50 10.32 10.75
N HIS A 265 -12.14 9.08 11.17
CA HIS A 265 -10.82 8.78 11.71
C HIS A 265 -9.71 8.96 10.67
N LYS A 266 -9.96 8.46 9.43
CA LYS A 266 -9.02 8.61 8.31
C LYS A 266 -8.78 10.09 7.99
N TYR A 267 -9.84 10.88 7.94
CA TYR A 267 -9.78 12.32 7.70
C TYR A 267 -9.04 13.05 8.81
N HIS A 268 -9.36 12.76 10.07
CA HIS A 268 -8.70 13.34 11.24
C HIS A 268 -7.19 13.13 11.22
N ILE A 269 -6.75 11.89 10.99
CA ILE A 269 -5.32 11.56 10.94
C ILE A 269 -4.62 12.28 9.78
N ARG A 270 -5.24 12.32 8.59
CA ARG A 270 -4.67 13.00 7.43
C ARG A 270 -4.50 14.50 7.64
N ASN A 271 -5.43 15.15 8.36
CA ASN A 271 -5.36 16.59 8.63
C ASN A 271 -4.25 16.93 9.63
N ILE A 272 -4.11 16.13 10.69
CA ILE A 272 -3.10 16.37 11.72
C ILE A 272 -1.71 15.88 11.28
N TYR A 273 -1.66 14.76 10.53
CA TYR A 273 -0.43 14.11 10.10
C TYR A 273 -0.44 13.88 8.57
N PRO A 274 -0.30 14.94 7.74
CA PRO A 274 -0.36 14.81 6.27
C PRO A 274 0.66 13.83 5.69
N PHE A 275 1.82 13.67 6.33
CA PHE A 275 2.86 12.72 5.92
C PHE A 275 2.38 11.26 5.95
N ALA A 276 1.35 10.95 6.75
CA ALA A 276 0.82 9.59 6.89
C ALA A 276 -0.23 9.22 5.83
N GLN A 277 -0.61 10.13 4.93
CA GLN A 277 -1.71 9.93 3.97
C GLN A 277 -1.61 8.63 3.14
N ASN A 278 -0.39 8.17 2.86
CA ASN A 278 -0.12 6.98 2.07
C ASN A 278 -0.16 5.66 2.85
N LYS A 279 -0.38 5.70 4.17
CA LYS A 279 -0.45 4.50 5.01
C LYS A 279 -1.75 4.38 5.82
N ILE A 280 -2.74 5.23 5.57
CA ILE A 280 -4.03 5.23 6.27
C ILE A 280 -5.11 4.62 5.37
N TRP A 281 -5.74 3.56 5.86
CA TRP A 281 -6.77 2.81 5.17
C TRP A 281 -8.02 2.69 6.04
N LEU A 282 -9.20 2.67 5.43
CA LEU A 282 -10.34 2.02 6.08
C LEU A 282 -10.08 0.51 6.12
N LEU A 283 -10.50 -0.16 7.18
CA LEU A 283 -10.32 -1.60 7.31
C LEU A 283 -10.91 -2.36 6.11
N LYS A 284 -12.13 -2.02 5.70
CA LYS A 284 -12.80 -2.62 4.54
C LYS A 284 -12.24 -2.18 3.18
N GLU A 285 -11.67 -0.98 3.09
CA GLU A 285 -10.99 -0.52 1.88
C GLU A 285 -9.77 -1.41 1.57
N PHE A 286 -8.98 -1.74 2.59
CA PHE A 286 -7.83 -2.62 2.41
C PHE A 286 -8.25 -4.07 2.19
N SER A 287 -9.14 -4.61 3.02
CA SER A 287 -9.53 -6.02 3.01
C SER A 287 -10.31 -6.42 1.77
N SER A 288 -11.29 -5.59 1.35
CA SER A 288 -12.30 -5.93 0.35
C SER A 288 -12.42 -4.92 -0.79
N GLY A 289 -11.62 -3.85 -0.80
CA GLY A 289 -11.72 -2.76 -1.79
C GLY A 289 -12.95 -1.86 -1.63
N ARG A 290 -13.71 -2.01 -0.54
CA ARG A 290 -14.95 -1.26 -0.29
C ARG A 290 -14.68 -0.10 0.66
N GLU A 291 -15.00 1.12 0.25
CA GLU A 291 -14.88 2.32 1.10
C GLU A 291 -16.04 2.41 2.11
N GLU A 292 -16.25 1.33 2.87
CA GLU A 292 -17.28 1.19 3.90
C GLU A 292 -16.68 1.27 5.31
N GLU A 293 -17.51 1.66 6.27
CA GLU A 293 -17.15 1.85 7.67
C GLU A 293 -17.53 0.63 8.53
N ILE A 294 -16.87 0.49 9.67
CA ILE A 294 -17.27 -0.40 10.75
C ILE A 294 -18.10 0.40 11.76
N GLN A 295 -19.38 0.08 11.87
CA GLN A 295 -20.31 0.81 12.72
C GLN A 295 -19.88 0.81 14.19
N ASP A 296 -20.03 1.97 14.88
CA ASP A 296 -19.74 2.07 16.29
C ASP A 296 -20.86 1.40 17.13
N PRO A 297 -20.54 0.42 17.97
CA PRO A 297 -21.53 -0.20 18.83
C PRO A 297 -21.80 0.58 20.15
N VAL A 298 -21.06 1.67 20.42
CA VAL A 298 -21.17 2.44 21.66
C VAL A 298 -22.58 2.99 21.82
N GLY A 299 -23.17 2.79 23.03
CA GLY A 299 -24.55 3.19 23.32
C GLY A 299 -25.62 2.22 22.80
N LEU A 300 -25.23 1.16 22.09
CA LEU A 300 -26.16 0.15 21.57
C LEU A 300 -26.15 -1.13 22.45
N SER A 301 -27.01 -2.08 22.10
CA SER A 301 -27.13 -3.34 22.83
C SER A 301 -25.91 -4.27 22.63
N GLU A 302 -25.78 -5.25 23.52
CA GLU A 302 -24.75 -6.29 23.46
C GLU A 302 -24.72 -7.02 22.10
N GLU A 303 -25.88 -7.23 21.48
CA GLU A 303 -25.95 -7.87 20.16
C GLU A 303 -25.28 -7.02 19.05
N HIS A 304 -25.33 -5.70 19.15
CA HIS A 304 -24.57 -4.83 18.24
C HIS A 304 -23.05 -5.00 18.41
N TYR A 305 -22.58 -5.17 19.65
CA TYR A 305 -21.17 -5.48 19.90
C TYR A 305 -20.75 -6.82 19.31
N ARG A 306 -21.61 -7.86 19.42
CA ARG A 306 -21.35 -9.17 18.78
C ARG A 306 -21.31 -9.05 17.26
N LYS A 307 -22.23 -8.27 16.67
CA LYS A 307 -22.26 -8.02 15.23
C LYS A 307 -20.98 -7.30 14.77
N THR A 308 -20.61 -6.22 15.46
CA THR A 308 -19.38 -5.46 15.17
C THR A 308 -18.13 -6.35 15.29
N ALA A 309 -18.04 -7.18 16.33
CA ALA A 309 -16.91 -8.09 16.50
C ALA A 309 -16.83 -9.15 15.39
N ARG A 310 -17.96 -9.71 14.94
CA ARG A 310 -18.01 -10.63 13.78
C ARG A 310 -17.51 -9.94 12.51
N GLU A 311 -18.02 -8.75 12.24
CA GLU A 311 -17.64 -7.96 11.06
C GLU A 311 -16.14 -7.64 11.06
N ILE A 312 -15.59 -7.19 12.19
CA ILE A 312 -14.15 -6.94 12.35
C ILE A 312 -13.35 -8.24 12.11
N GLU A 313 -13.80 -9.35 12.66
CA GLU A 313 -13.11 -10.64 12.51
C GLU A 313 -13.07 -11.10 11.05
N GLU A 314 -14.17 -10.97 10.31
CA GLU A 314 -14.25 -11.30 8.89
C GLU A 314 -13.29 -10.42 8.06
N GLU A 315 -13.27 -9.12 8.33
CA GLU A 315 -12.38 -8.22 7.59
C GLU A 315 -10.89 -8.43 7.97
N ILE A 316 -10.59 -8.73 9.24
CA ILE A 316 -9.23 -9.07 9.67
C ILE A 316 -8.73 -10.37 9.02
N LYS A 317 -9.58 -11.39 8.87
CA LYS A 317 -9.23 -12.62 8.14
C LYS A 317 -8.78 -12.29 6.71
N LYS A 318 -9.55 -11.47 5.99
CA LYS A 318 -9.19 -11.01 4.63
C LYS A 318 -7.91 -10.18 4.60
N VAL A 319 -7.71 -9.29 5.60
CA VAL A 319 -6.44 -8.55 5.74
C VAL A 319 -5.28 -9.52 5.86
N VAL A 320 -5.38 -10.49 6.76
CA VAL A 320 -4.32 -11.50 6.98
C VAL A 320 -4.06 -12.32 5.73
N GLU A 321 -5.09 -12.77 5.01
CA GLU A 321 -4.94 -13.49 3.73
C GLU A 321 -4.22 -12.63 2.68
N LYS A 322 -4.53 -11.33 2.63
CA LYS A 322 -3.94 -10.39 1.65
C LYS A 322 -2.48 -10.10 1.93
N ILE A 323 -2.08 -10.05 3.21
CA ILE A 323 -0.69 -9.76 3.62
C ILE A 323 0.16 -11.02 3.81
N ASP A 324 -0.46 -12.20 3.95
CA ASP A 324 0.24 -13.47 4.05
C ASP A 324 0.85 -13.83 2.70
N GLY A 325 2.18 -13.73 2.60
CA GLY A 325 2.94 -14.01 1.37
C GLY A 325 3.05 -15.50 1.03
N LYS A 326 2.40 -16.42 1.75
CA LYS A 326 2.43 -17.84 1.42
C LYS A 326 1.65 -18.08 0.12
N GLN A 327 2.32 -18.60 -0.89
CA GLN A 327 1.65 -19.18 -2.05
C GLN A 327 0.92 -20.47 -1.62
N GLU A 328 -0.35 -20.60 -2.00
CA GLU A 328 -1.05 -21.87 -1.92
C GLU A 328 -0.27 -22.91 -2.74
N GLY A 329 0.38 -23.85 -2.07
CA GLY A 329 1.11 -24.95 -2.72
C GLY A 329 2.52 -25.24 -2.22
N GLN A 330 3.16 -24.38 -1.43
CA GLN A 330 4.43 -24.73 -0.79
C GLN A 330 4.18 -25.41 0.57
N LYS A 331 3.96 -26.74 0.53
CA LYS A 331 4.21 -27.62 1.67
C LYS A 331 5.64 -27.37 2.14
N THR A 332 5.78 -27.09 3.42
CA THR A 332 7.06 -26.99 4.13
C THR A 332 7.94 -28.20 3.78
N LEU A 333 8.93 -27.99 2.93
CA LEU A 333 10.10 -28.86 2.82
C LEU A 333 11.06 -28.42 3.93
N LEU A 334 10.73 -28.74 5.17
CA LEU A 334 11.65 -28.84 6.30
C LEU A 334 11.10 -29.98 7.16
N GLY A 335 11.55 -31.21 6.77
CA GLY A 335 11.61 -32.35 7.66
C GLY A 335 12.88 -32.26 8.49
#